data_0acb2d5e9f3005bba778fdc6cbbf2132
#
_entry.id   0acb2d5e9f3005bba778fdc6cbbf2132
#
_cell.length_a   1.000
_cell.length_b   1.000
_cell.length_c   1.000
_cell.angle_alpha   90.00
_cell.angle_beta   90.00
_cell.angle_gamma   90.00
#
_symmetry.space_group_name_H-M   'P 1'
#
loop_
_entity.id
_entity.type
_entity.pdbx_description
1 polymer ?
#
loop_
_entity_poly.entity_id
_entity_poly.type
_entity_poly.pdbx_seq_one_letter_code
_entity_poly.pdbx_strand_id
1 'polypeptide(L)'
;MSEEEIPHVAPSEHAVVGKEAGARMLANACAARDAFYASLGAIDGDVLAPLVNPSFMGGPRWPSLRQAWRVIRRPDSIIIASDGLSDPFEDDDDIFEPRGYLVEVCVEAPLSSFENGDIAGSWLFDLVYQLSQNVADHGSIDLLVERYGSVSMALDLQAPPDGLEDENEQVGVLIDSTAPTIPAFFDTPYGPVMMLTATVLQPAELAAIGEAENRAGARAALARALAASPTGRLSVADRPAVILP
;
A
#
# COMPACT_ATOMS: atom_id res chain seq x y z
N MET A 1 40.57 13.12 -37.68
CA MET A 1 39.93 12.95 -36.38
C MET A 1 39.46 11.54 -36.37
N SER A 2 40.17 10.65 -35.70
CA SER A 2 39.86 9.24 -35.64
C SER A 2 38.87 9.04 -34.50
N GLU A 3 37.68 8.50 -34.79
CA GLU A 3 36.74 8.06 -33.77
C GLU A 3 37.36 6.87 -33.04
N GLU A 4 37.67 7.07 -31.77
CA GLU A 4 38.10 6.01 -30.86
C GLU A 4 36.86 5.19 -30.46
N GLU A 5 36.78 3.97 -31.02
CA GLU A 5 35.75 2.99 -30.72
C GLU A 5 35.91 2.52 -29.23
N ILE A 6 34.97 2.89 -28.35
CA ILE A 6 34.97 2.43 -26.97
C ILE A 6 34.68 0.92 -26.97
N PRO A 7 35.57 0.08 -26.44
CA PRO A 7 35.34 -1.36 -26.43
C PRO A 7 34.14 -1.71 -25.56
N HIS A 8 33.15 -2.37 -26.15
CA HIS A 8 32.00 -2.93 -25.46
C HIS A 8 32.50 -4.10 -24.58
N VAL A 9 32.72 -3.84 -23.30
CA VAL A 9 33.09 -4.89 -22.33
C VAL A 9 31.87 -5.77 -22.10
N ALA A 10 31.92 -7.02 -22.54
CA ALA A 10 30.89 -8.00 -22.22
C ALA A 10 30.83 -8.21 -20.70
N PRO A 11 29.62 -8.31 -20.08
CA PRO A 11 29.49 -8.55 -18.66
C PRO A 11 30.21 -9.84 -18.26
N SER A 12 30.92 -9.83 -17.13
CA SER A 12 31.64 -11.01 -16.64
C SER A 12 30.65 -12.15 -16.36
N GLU A 13 31.05 -13.42 -16.53
CA GLU A 13 30.20 -14.59 -16.24
C GLU A 13 29.63 -14.59 -14.80
N HIS A 14 30.34 -13.99 -13.85
CA HIS A 14 29.87 -13.81 -12.46
C HIS A 14 28.70 -12.83 -12.33
N ALA A 15 28.67 -11.78 -13.15
CA ALA A 15 27.55 -10.83 -13.17
C ALA A 15 26.28 -11.45 -13.80
N VAL A 16 26.44 -12.35 -14.77
CA VAL A 16 25.34 -13.07 -15.42
C VAL A 16 24.68 -14.06 -14.44
N VAL A 17 25.47 -14.82 -13.68
CA VAL A 17 24.96 -15.76 -12.66
C VAL A 17 24.24 -15.00 -11.52
N GLY A 18 24.77 -13.86 -11.09
CA GLY A 18 24.11 -12.98 -10.10
C GLY A 18 22.77 -12.45 -10.60
N LYS A 19 22.70 -12.04 -11.85
CA LYS A 19 21.49 -11.49 -12.47
C LYS A 19 20.39 -12.54 -12.63
N GLU A 20 20.71 -13.77 -13.03
CA GLU A 20 19.75 -14.87 -13.09
C GLU A 20 19.25 -15.30 -11.71
N ALA A 21 20.11 -15.31 -10.71
CA ALA A 21 19.71 -15.60 -9.34
C ALA A 21 18.77 -14.52 -8.78
N GLY A 22 19.07 -13.26 -9.01
CA GLY A 22 18.21 -12.12 -8.65
C GLY A 22 16.84 -12.19 -9.33
N ALA A 23 16.81 -12.46 -10.63
CA ALA A 23 15.57 -12.63 -11.39
C ALA A 23 14.70 -13.78 -10.84
N ARG A 24 15.32 -14.92 -10.45
CA ARG A 24 14.59 -16.02 -9.80
C ARG A 24 14.06 -15.65 -8.42
N MET A 25 14.84 -14.92 -7.62
CA MET A 25 14.38 -14.43 -6.32
C MET A 25 13.20 -13.50 -6.47
N LEU A 26 13.24 -12.56 -7.40
CA LEU A 26 12.14 -11.65 -7.71
C LEU A 26 10.89 -12.42 -8.16
N ALA A 27 11.04 -13.38 -9.09
CA ALA A 27 9.92 -14.21 -9.54
C ALA A 27 9.28 -14.99 -8.38
N ASN A 28 10.09 -15.51 -7.44
CA ASN A 28 9.59 -16.20 -6.26
C ASN A 28 8.91 -15.23 -5.28
N ALA A 29 9.37 -13.99 -5.13
CA ALA A 29 8.72 -12.97 -4.31
C ALA A 29 7.37 -12.57 -4.90
N CYS A 30 7.29 -12.33 -6.21
CA CYS A 30 6.03 -12.09 -6.91
C CYS A 30 5.04 -13.25 -6.74
N ALA A 31 5.52 -14.50 -6.90
CA ALA A 31 4.68 -15.69 -6.71
C ALA A 31 4.17 -15.83 -5.26
N ALA A 32 4.99 -15.49 -4.27
CA ALA A 32 4.58 -15.51 -2.86
C ALA A 32 3.49 -14.44 -2.59
N ARG A 33 3.64 -13.22 -3.12
CA ARG A 33 2.66 -12.15 -3.03
C ARG A 33 1.36 -12.54 -3.75
N ASP A 34 1.42 -13.09 -4.95
CA ASP A 34 0.25 -13.57 -5.68
C ASP A 34 -0.48 -14.68 -4.90
N ALA A 35 0.24 -15.62 -4.30
CA ALA A 35 -0.34 -16.66 -3.46
C ALA A 35 -1.01 -16.09 -2.20
N PHE A 36 -0.40 -15.09 -1.58
CA PHE A 36 -1.00 -14.38 -0.45
C PHE A 36 -2.30 -13.67 -0.87
N TYR A 37 -2.30 -12.91 -1.97
CA TYR A 37 -3.50 -12.23 -2.46
C TYR A 37 -4.60 -13.23 -2.87
N ALA A 38 -4.25 -14.36 -3.51
CA ALA A 38 -5.19 -15.43 -3.83
C ALA A 38 -5.83 -16.06 -2.57
N SER A 39 -5.12 -16.06 -1.43
CA SER A 39 -5.67 -16.53 -0.16
C SER A 39 -6.72 -15.57 0.44
N LEU A 40 -6.69 -14.29 0.04
CA LEU A 40 -7.64 -13.27 0.48
C LEU A 40 -8.95 -13.28 -0.32
N GLY A 41 -8.91 -13.68 -1.60
CA GLY A 41 -10.07 -13.72 -2.48
C GLY A 41 -9.71 -13.98 -3.93
N ALA A 42 -10.66 -13.79 -4.85
CA ALA A 42 -10.43 -13.92 -6.29
C ALA A 42 -9.71 -12.68 -6.82
N ILE A 43 -8.53 -12.86 -7.42
CA ILE A 43 -7.75 -11.77 -8.01
C ILE A 43 -8.29 -11.50 -9.42
N ASP A 44 -8.56 -10.22 -9.75
CA ASP A 44 -8.90 -9.82 -11.12
C ASP A 44 -7.71 -10.07 -12.07
N GLY A 45 -7.98 -10.43 -13.31
CA GLY A 45 -6.95 -10.74 -14.31
C GLY A 45 -6.11 -9.52 -14.72
N ASP A 46 -6.71 -8.32 -14.65
CA ASP A 46 -6.05 -7.05 -14.96
C ASP A 46 -5.52 -6.39 -13.68
N VAL A 47 -4.48 -5.57 -13.84
CA VAL A 47 -3.94 -4.72 -12.77
C VAL A 47 -4.34 -3.27 -13.01
N LEU A 48 -4.53 -2.52 -11.93
CA LEU A 48 -4.62 -1.07 -12.00
C LEU A 48 -3.19 -0.52 -12.07
N ALA A 49 -2.94 0.36 -13.03
CA ALA A 49 -1.64 1.00 -13.20
C ALA A 49 -1.82 2.42 -13.77
N PRO A 50 -0.99 3.39 -13.39
CA PRO A 50 -1.01 4.72 -13.99
C PRO A 50 -0.54 4.64 -15.45
N LEU A 51 -1.12 5.48 -16.31
CA LEU A 51 -0.70 5.58 -17.72
C LEU A 51 0.74 6.07 -17.88
N VAL A 52 1.19 6.91 -16.94
CA VAL A 52 2.56 7.43 -16.86
C VAL A 52 3.07 7.14 -15.47
N ASN A 53 4.26 6.56 -15.39
CA ASN A 53 4.87 6.30 -14.08
C ASN A 53 5.10 7.62 -13.33
N PRO A 54 4.56 7.79 -12.12
CA PRO A 54 4.69 9.00 -11.32
C PRO A 54 6.13 9.45 -11.07
N SER A 55 7.09 8.53 -11.01
CA SER A 55 8.50 8.88 -10.84
C SER A 55 9.06 9.77 -11.97
N PHE A 56 8.51 9.65 -13.20
CA PHE A 56 8.88 10.53 -14.31
C PHE A 56 8.31 11.95 -14.18
N MET A 57 7.34 12.14 -13.28
CA MET A 57 6.70 13.43 -12.99
C MET A 57 7.17 14.00 -11.64
N GLY A 58 8.26 13.48 -11.07
CA GLY A 58 8.77 13.92 -9.78
C GLY A 58 8.13 13.25 -8.57
N GLY A 59 7.32 12.21 -8.78
CA GLY A 59 6.78 11.38 -7.70
C GLY A 59 7.84 10.50 -7.05
N PRO A 60 7.53 9.87 -5.91
CA PRO A 60 8.47 9.04 -5.18
C PRO A 60 8.91 7.82 -5.99
N ARG A 61 10.12 7.36 -5.69
CA ARG A 61 10.67 6.17 -6.32
C ARG A 61 10.01 4.92 -5.72
N TRP A 62 9.47 4.06 -6.58
CA TRP A 62 9.10 2.71 -6.22
C TRP A 62 10.27 1.75 -6.44
N PRO A 63 10.28 0.60 -5.73
CA PRO A 63 11.33 -0.40 -5.91
C PRO A 63 11.43 -0.88 -7.35
N SER A 64 10.31 -1.21 -7.99
CA SER A 64 10.26 -1.51 -9.42
C SER A 64 9.75 -0.31 -10.22
N LEU A 65 10.10 -0.25 -11.52
CA LEU A 65 9.54 0.77 -12.42
C LEU A 65 8.03 0.61 -12.61
N ARG A 66 7.50 -0.57 -12.33
CA ARG A 66 6.07 -0.85 -12.45
C ARG A 66 5.34 -0.55 -11.16
N GLN A 67 4.61 0.56 -11.14
CA GLN A 67 3.62 0.83 -10.09
C GLN A 67 2.31 0.14 -10.48
N ALA A 68 1.81 -0.75 -9.65
CA ALA A 68 0.59 -1.50 -9.91
C ALA A 68 -0.21 -1.74 -8.64
N TRP A 69 -1.50 -2.01 -8.81
CA TRP A 69 -2.41 -2.42 -7.74
C TRP A 69 -3.27 -3.57 -8.21
N ARG A 70 -3.51 -4.52 -7.30
CA ARG A 70 -4.38 -5.68 -7.51
C ARG A 70 -5.75 -5.43 -6.94
N VAL A 71 -6.75 -5.92 -7.66
CA VAL A 71 -8.13 -5.98 -7.18
C VAL A 71 -8.43 -7.41 -6.77
N ILE A 72 -8.86 -7.59 -5.53
CA ILE A 72 -9.13 -8.90 -4.92
C ILE A 72 -10.60 -8.89 -4.49
N ARG A 73 -11.40 -9.75 -5.11
CA ARG A 73 -12.84 -9.83 -4.88
C ARG A 73 -13.18 -10.86 -3.81
N ARG A 74 -13.95 -10.43 -2.83
CA ARG A 74 -14.59 -11.25 -1.81
C ARG A 74 -16.11 -11.30 -2.06
N PRO A 75 -16.85 -12.18 -1.37
CA PRO A 75 -18.30 -12.25 -1.54
C PRO A 75 -19.03 -10.92 -1.31
N ASP A 76 -18.60 -10.13 -0.31
CA ASP A 76 -19.29 -8.91 0.13
C ASP A 76 -18.39 -7.65 0.08
N SER A 77 -17.12 -7.80 -0.30
CA SER A 77 -16.14 -6.69 -0.31
C SER A 77 -15.14 -6.81 -1.46
N ILE A 78 -14.43 -5.73 -1.69
CA ILE A 78 -13.27 -5.66 -2.58
C ILE A 78 -12.08 -5.15 -1.77
N ILE A 79 -10.92 -5.78 -1.96
CA ILE A 79 -9.64 -5.27 -1.52
C ILE A 79 -8.91 -4.70 -2.73
N ILE A 80 -8.38 -3.49 -2.61
CA ILE A 80 -7.42 -2.92 -3.55
C ILE A 80 -6.08 -2.88 -2.83
N ALA A 81 -5.06 -3.56 -3.37
CA ALA A 81 -3.76 -3.68 -2.74
C ALA A 81 -2.63 -3.27 -3.67
N SER A 82 -1.60 -2.61 -3.16
CA SER A 82 -0.38 -2.32 -3.92
C SER A 82 0.31 -3.61 -4.37
N ASP A 83 1.05 -3.54 -5.47
CA ASP A 83 1.77 -4.67 -6.06
C ASP A 83 3.16 -4.20 -6.50
N GLY A 84 4.14 -4.30 -5.60
CA GLY A 84 5.53 -3.98 -5.91
C GLY A 84 6.25 -3.02 -4.96
N LEU A 85 5.61 -2.54 -3.87
CA LEU A 85 6.33 -1.80 -2.82
C LEU A 85 7.34 -2.69 -2.08
N SER A 86 7.08 -3.97 -2.00
CA SER A 86 7.96 -4.97 -1.39
C SER A 86 9.02 -5.56 -2.33
N ASP A 87 8.98 -5.23 -3.61
CA ASP A 87 9.97 -5.70 -4.59
C ASP A 87 11.34 -5.05 -4.33
N PRO A 88 12.45 -5.66 -4.75
CA PRO A 88 13.77 -5.04 -4.66
C PRO A 88 13.87 -3.82 -5.59
N PHE A 89 14.72 -2.85 -5.23
CA PHE A 89 15.03 -1.73 -6.12
C PHE A 89 15.83 -2.20 -7.34
N GLU A 90 15.37 -1.86 -8.54
CA GLU A 90 15.95 -2.34 -9.80
C GLU A 90 17.37 -1.80 -10.07
N ASP A 91 17.74 -0.63 -9.50
CA ASP A 91 19.04 0.03 -9.71
C ASP A 91 20.04 -0.21 -8.56
N ASP A 92 19.71 -1.02 -7.58
CA ASP A 92 20.66 -1.32 -6.50
C ASP A 92 21.72 -2.29 -7.00
N ASP A 93 22.89 -1.72 -7.36
CA ASP A 93 24.13 -2.48 -7.59
C ASP A 93 24.62 -3.20 -6.32
N ASP A 94 23.97 -2.98 -5.18
CA ASP A 94 24.29 -3.63 -3.92
C ASP A 94 23.74 -5.05 -3.93
N ILE A 95 24.56 -5.94 -4.50
CA ILE A 95 24.31 -7.38 -4.71
C ILE A 95 23.96 -8.10 -3.39
N PHE A 96 24.16 -7.49 -2.23
CA PHE A 96 24.10 -8.17 -0.94
C PHE A 96 22.75 -8.15 -0.24
N GLU A 97 21.88 -7.14 -0.45
CA GLU A 97 20.50 -7.13 0.06
C GLU A 97 19.59 -6.14 -0.70
N PRO A 98 19.17 -6.41 -1.93
CA PRO A 98 18.19 -5.56 -2.59
C PRO A 98 16.83 -5.74 -1.90
N ARG A 99 16.51 -4.85 -0.96
CA ARG A 99 15.21 -4.83 -0.29
C ARG A 99 14.39 -3.68 -0.84
N GLY A 100 13.11 -3.94 -1.12
CA GLY A 100 12.10 -2.90 -1.22
C GLY A 100 11.72 -2.35 0.17
N TYR A 101 10.53 -1.79 0.29
CA TYR A 101 10.06 -1.27 1.57
C TYR A 101 9.57 -2.37 2.55
N LEU A 102 9.53 -3.64 2.14
CA LEU A 102 9.01 -4.78 2.91
C LEU A 102 7.58 -4.57 3.42
N VAL A 103 6.82 -3.74 2.72
CA VAL A 103 5.40 -3.49 2.99
C VAL A 103 4.62 -3.56 1.68
N GLU A 104 3.36 -3.95 1.79
CA GLU A 104 2.32 -3.65 0.81
C GLU A 104 1.16 -2.97 1.55
N VAL A 105 0.41 -2.13 0.85
CA VAL A 105 -0.72 -1.40 1.43
C VAL A 105 -2.02 -1.82 0.77
N CYS A 106 -3.11 -1.84 1.52
CA CYS A 106 -4.42 -2.12 0.96
C CYS A 106 -5.53 -1.31 1.63
N VAL A 107 -6.64 -1.23 0.94
CA VAL A 107 -7.94 -0.81 1.47
C VAL A 107 -8.95 -1.92 1.21
N GLU A 108 -9.84 -2.20 2.16
CA GLU A 108 -10.99 -3.07 1.96
C GLU A 108 -12.27 -2.25 2.10
N ALA A 109 -13.20 -2.41 1.16
CA ALA A 109 -14.47 -1.72 1.16
C ALA A 109 -15.61 -2.64 0.69
N PRO A 110 -16.88 -2.42 1.11
CA PRO A 110 -18.00 -3.21 0.64
C PRO A 110 -18.24 -3.01 -0.85
N LEU A 111 -18.83 -3.99 -1.51
CA LEU A 111 -19.16 -3.92 -2.95
C LEU A 111 -20.00 -2.69 -3.30
N SER A 112 -20.86 -2.24 -2.38
CA SER A 112 -21.70 -1.05 -2.57
C SER A 112 -20.92 0.26 -2.68
N SER A 113 -19.64 0.28 -2.27
CA SER A 113 -18.77 1.47 -2.41
C SER A 113 -18.26 1.67 -3.83
N PHE A 114 -18.46 0.70 -4.73
CA PHE A 114 -17.99 0.74 -6.12
C PHE A 114 -19.19 0.86 -7.07
N GLU A 115 -19.67 2.07 -7.24
CA GLU A 115 -20.79 2.35 -8.15
C GLU A 115 -20.43 1.92 -9.58
N ASN A 116 -21.39 1.27 -10.25
CA ASN A 116 -21.24 0.78 -11.62
C ASN A 116 -20.04 -0.16 -11.89
N GLY A 117 -19.37 -0.65 -10.84
CA GLY A 117 -18.20 -1.53 -10.97
C GLY A 117 -16.91 -0.83 -11.40
N ASP A 118 -16.90 0.50 -11.48
CA ASP A 118 -15.69 1.28 -11.78
C ASP A 118 -14.79 1.39 -10.54
N ILE A 119 -13.79 0.51 -10.46
CA ILE A 119 -12.80 0.52 -9.39
C ILE A 119 -11.72 1.55 -9.69
N ALA A 120 -11.29 1.66 -10.94
CA ALA A 120 -10.19 2.54 -11.34
C ALA A 120 -10.51 4.04 -11.15
N GLY A 121 -11.76 4.44 -11.34
CA GLY A 121 -12.25 5.81 -11.11
C GLY A 121 -12.76 6.05 -9.69
N SER A 122 -12.64 5.07 -8.77
CA SER A 122 -13.17 5.22 -7.41
C SER A 122 -12.23 6.03 -6.51
N TRP A 123 -12.81 6.78 -5.56
CA TRP A 123 -12.05 7.46 -4.52
C TRP A 123 -11.23 6.49 -3.64
N LEU A 124 -11.65 5.22 -3.55
CA LEU A 124 -10.93 4.17 -2.82
C LEU A 124 -9.64 3.76 -3.55
N PHE A 125 -9.64 3.74 -4.88
CA PHE A 125 -8.41 3.53 -5.63
C PHE A 125 -7.48 4.74 -5.49
N ASP A 126 -8.00 5.97 -5.58
CA ASP A 126 -7.21 7.16 -5.36
C ASP A 126 -6.60 7.17 -3.93
N LEU A 127 -7.38 6.77 -2.90
CA LEU A 127 -6.88 6.64 -1.53
C LEU A 127 -5.68 5.69 -1.43
N VAL A 128 -5.80 4.46 -1.95
CA VAL A 128 -4.70 3.49 -1.87
C VAL A 128 -3.52 3.89 -2.75
N TYR A 129 -3.77 4.57 -3.86
CA TYR A 129 -2.74 5.16 -4.71
C TYR A 129 -1.95 6.23 -3.94
N GLN A 130 -2.62 7.24 -3.38
CA GLN A 130 -1.98 8.30 -2.60
C GLN A 130 -1.24 7.75 -1.38
N LEU A 131 -1.84 6.77 -0.68
CA LEU A 131 -1.19 6.09 0.42
C LEU A 131 0.10 5.39 -0.03
N SER A 132 0.07 4.68 -1.16
CA SER A 132 1.25 3.99 -1.70
C SER A 132 2.37 4.97 -2.05
N GLN A 133 2.03 6.15 -2.62
CA GLN A 133 3.02 7.20 -2.90
C GLN A 133 3.63 7.73 -1.58
N ASN A 134 2.81 7.98 -0.56
CA ASN A 134 3.29 8.43 0.75
C ASN A 134 4.19 7.39 1.44
N VAL A 135 3.87 6.10 1.33
CA VAL A 135 4.71 5.01 1.84
C VAL A 135 6.07 4.99 1.13
N ALA A 136 6.07 5.13 -0.19
CA ALA A 136 7.30 5.18 -0.99
C ALA A 136 8.14 6.42 -0.68
N ASP A 137 7.53 7.58 -0.47
CA ASP A 137 8.22 8.82 -0.13
C ASP A 137 8.83 8.77 1.28
N HIS A 138 8.11 8.18 2.24
CA HIS A 138 8.56 8.04 3.62
C HIS A 138 9.66 6.96 3.77
N GLY A 139 9.56 5.86 3.04
CA GLY A 139 10.55 4.78 2.95
C GLY A 139 10.68 3.85 4.15
N SER A 140 10.03 4.14 5.29
CA SER A 140 10.15 3.36 6.54
C SER A 140 8.88 3.40 7.39
N ILE A 141 7.73 3.28 6.77
CA ILE A 141 6.42 3.29 7.43
C ILE A 141 6.24 2.05 8.34
N ASP A 142 6.84 0.92 7.97
CA ASP A 142 6.91 -0.32 8.75
C ASP A 142 7.45 -0.06 10.16
N LEU A 143 8.57 0.65 10.28
CA LEU A 143 9.18 1.00 11.56
C LEU A 143 8.26 1.88 12.42
N LEU A 144 7.45 2.76 11.79
CA LEU A 144 6.48 3.55 12.54
C LEU A 144 5.32 2.69 13.05
N VAL A 145 4.82 1.77 12.21
CA VAL A 145 3.76 0.83 12.61
C VAL A 145 4.27 -0.14 13.68
N GLU A 146 5.48 -0.67 13.55
CA GLU A 146 6.09 -1.51 14.60
C GLU A 146 6.22 -0.77 15.92
N ARG A 147 6.68 0.50 15.88
CA ARG A 147 6.90 1.30 17.08
C ARG A 147 5.62 1.76 17.77
N TYR A 148 4.61 2.15 17.01
CA TYR A 148 3.40 2.82 17.51
C TYR A 148 2.12 1.98 17.37
N GLY A 149 2.20 0.80 16.75
CA GLY A 149 1.07 -0.10 16.47
C GLY A 149 0.17 0.37 15.33
N SER A 150 0.13 1.67 15.07
CA SER A 150 -0.65 2.29 13.99
C SER A 150 -0.17 3.69 13.69
N VAL A 151 -0.44 4.14 12.46
CA VAL A 151 -0.19 5.50 11.97
C VAL A 151 -1.51 6.09 11.49
N SER A 152 -1.70 7.40 11.63
CA SER A 152 -2.79 8.14 10.98
C SER A 152 -2.20 9.26 10.14
N MET A 153 -2.78 9.47 8.97
CA MET A 153 -2.43 10.58 8.09
C MET A 153 -3.68 11.14 7.42
N ALA A 154 -3.56 12.33 6.85
CA ALA A 154 -4.55 12.95 6.01
C ALA A 154 -4.04 12.94 4.56
N LEU A 155 -4.90 12.61 3.61
CA LEU A 155 -4.60 12.46 2.19
C LEU A 155 -5.44 13.45 1.38
N ASP A 156 -4.82 14.04 0.38
CA ASP A 156 -5.50 14.88 -0.60
C ASP A 156 -6.02 13.96 -1.73
N LEU A 157 -7.33 13.75 -1.80
CA LEU A 157 -7.99 12.92 -2.80
C LEU A 157 -8.67 13.77 -3.86
N GLN A 158 -8.73 13.28 -5.10
CA GLN A 158 -9.28 14.05 -6.23
C GLN A 158 -10.80 14.25 -6.16
N ALA A 159 -11.56 13.28 -5.66
CA ALA A 159 -13.02 13.32 -5.62
C ALA A 159 -13.54 12.46 -4.45
N PRO A 160 -13.25 12.84 -3.21
CA PRO A 160 -13.75 12.09 -2.06
C PRO A 160 -15.27 12.26 -1.92
N PRO A 161 -15.95 11.32 -1.26
CA PRO A 161 -17.37 11.46 -0.95
C PRO A 161 -17.66 12.68 -0.05
N ASP A 162 -18.81 13.30 -0.26
CA ASP A 162 -19.25 14.44 0.53
C ASP A 162 -19.20 14.17 2.04
N GLY A 163 -18.63 15.10 2.78
CA GLY A 163 -18.56 15.06 4.25
C GLY A 163 -17.46 14.14 4.82
N LEU A 164 -16.60 13.58 3.98
CA LEU A 164 -15.45 12.76 4.41
C LEU A 164 -14.18 13.59 4.62
N GLU A 165 -14.12 14.77 4.04
CA GLU A 165 -12.99 15.70 4.16
C GLU A 165 -13.02 16.46 5.49
N ASP A 166 -11.84 16.74 6.02
CA ASP A 166 -11.65 17.63 7.15
C ASP A 166 -11.69 19.12 6.72
N GLU A 167 -11.38 20.03 7.63
CA GLU A 167 -11.33 21.48 7.36
C GLU A 167 -10.24 21.91 6.38
N ASN A 168 -9.28 21.04 6.09
CA ASN A 168 -8.19 21.26 5.14
C ASN A 168 -8.44 20.56 3.79
N GLU A 169 -9.68 20.10 3.54
CA GLU A 169 -10.05 19.35 2.34
C GLU A 169 -9.26 18.02 2.19
N GLN A 170 -8.94 17.36 3.32
CA GLN A 170 -8.18 16.11 3.35
C GLN A 170 -8.98 14.97 3.99
N VAL A 171 -8.76 13.76 3.51
CA VAL A 171 -9.39 12.54 4.03
C VAL A 171 -8.45 11.82 4.99
N GLY A 172 -8.93 11.61 6.21
CA GLY A 172 -8.19 10.89 7.25
C GLY A 172 -8.14 9.39 6.99
N VAL A 173 -6.98 8.77 7.25
CA VAL A 173 -6.82 7.31 7.25
C VAL A 173 -6.07 6.82 8.47
N LEU A 174 -6.49 5.67 8.98
CA LEU A 174 -5.78 4.88 9.99
C LEU A 174 -5.12 3.71 9.31
N ILE A 175 -3.84 3.50 9.56
CA ILE A 175 -3.00 2.50 8.92
C ILE A 175 -2.39 1.61 9.99
N ASP A 176 -2.60 0.32 9.90
CA ASP A 176 -1.98 -0.69 10.74
C ASP A 176 -2.00 -2.07 10.06
N SER A 177 -1.44 -3.08 10.72
CA SER A 177 -1.42 -4.47 10.25
C SER A 177 -2.36 -5.38 11.08
N THR A 178 -3.39 -4.82 11.72
CA THR A 178 -4.25 -5.54 12.67
C THR A 178 -5.68 -5.77 12.19
N ALA A 179 -5.96 -5.57 10.89
CA ALA A 179 -7.29 -5.82 10.33
C ALA A 179 -7.65 -7.31 10.51
N PRO A 180 -8.84 -7.64 11.08
CA PRO A 180 -9.19 -9.03 11.40
C PRO A 180 -9.27 -9.95 10.19
N THR A 181 -9.51 -9.40 9.01
CA THR A 181 -9.78 -10.13 7.77
C THR A 181 -8.56 -10.29 6.88
N ILE A 182 -7.44 -9.63 7.22
CA ILE A 182 -6.23 -9.60 6.41
C ILE A 182 -5.04 -9.99 7.31
N PRO A 183 -4.30 -11.06 6.99
CA PRO A 183 -3.09 -11.41 7.74
C PRO A 183 -2.06 -10.27 7.72
N ALA A 184 -1.41 -10.05 8.86
CA ALA A 184 -0.46 -8.95 9.05
C ALA A 184 0.81 -9.07 8.20
N PHE A 185 1.18 -10.30 7.81
CA PHE A 185 2.44 -10.58 7.10
C PHE A 185 2.27 -11.71 6.11
N PHE A 186 3.13 -11.71 5.10
CA PHE A 186 3.43 -12.87 4.25
C PHE A 186 4.94 -12.96 4.01
N ASP A 187 5.44 -14.19 3.79
CA ASP A 187 6.86 -14.44 3.61
C ASP A 187 7.28 -14.35 2.15
N THR A 188 8.42 -13.72 1.89
CA THR A 188 9.10 -13.69 0.59
C THR A 188 10.54 -14.10 0.74
N PRO A 189 11.26 -14.42 -0.37
CA PRO A 189 12.71 -14.66 -0.32
C PRO A 189 13.53 -13.48 0.23
N TYR A 190 12.98 -12.26 0.20
CA TYR A 190 13.63 -11.06 0.73
C TYR A 190 13.31 -10.80 2.21
N GLY A 191 12.43 -11.58 2.80
CA GLY A 191 11.99 -11.47 4.18
C GLY A 191 10.47 -11.35 4.31
N PRO A 192 9.96 -11.24 5.54
CA PRO A 192 8.55 -11.01 5.78
C PRO A 192 8.14 -9.63 5.28
N VAL A 193 7.00 -9.57 4.59
CA VAL A 193 6.37 -8.35 4.10
C VAL A 193 5.17 -8.03 4.98
N MET A 194 5.13 -6.83 5.53
CA MET A 194 4.01 -6.34 6.33
C MET A 194 2.87 -5.90 5.42
N MET A 195 1.67 -6.40 5.68
CA MET A 195 0.45 -5.95 5.00
C MET A 195 -0.22 -4.84 5.80
N LEU A 196 -0.14 -3.62 5.30
CA LEU A 196 -0.72 -2.44 5.91
C LEU A 196 -2.15 -2.22 5.39
N THR A 197 -3.12 -2.24 6.29
CA THR A 197 -4.52 -1.97 5.95
C THR A 197 -4.87 -0.52 6.29
N ALA A 198 -5.34 0.21 5.30
CA ALA A 198 -5.92 1.53 5.48
C ALA A 198 -7.41 1.42 5.81
N THR A 199 -7.84 2.13 6.83
CA THR A 199 -9.26 2.33 7.15
C THR A 199 -9.56 3.82 7.12
N VAL A 200 -10.51 4.23 6.31
CA VAL A 200 -10.92 5.64 6.22
C VAL A 200 -11.50 6.10 7.55
N LEU A 201 -11.14 7.31 7.95
CA LEU A 201 -11.61 7.96 9.17
C LEU A 201 -12.68 9.01 8.86
N GLN A 202 -13.69 9.10 9.72
CA GLN A 202 -14.56 10.27 9.73
C GLN A 202 -13.78 11.49 10.23
N PRO A 203 -14.10 12.73 9.78
CA PRO A 203 -13.38 13.94 10.20
C PRO A 203 -13.28 14.09 11.74
N ALA A 204 -14.35 13.77 12.46
CA ALA A 204 -14.36 13.81 13.93
C ALA A 204 -13.39 12.79 14.57
N GLU A 205 -13.16 11.65 13.93
CA GLU A 205 -12.20 10.63 14.41
C GLU A 205 -10.76 11.09 14.21
N LEU A 206 -10.46 11.68 13.06
CA LEU A 206 -9.14 12.27 12.79
C LEU A 206 -8.85 13.43 13.77
N ALA A 207 -9.81 14.33 13.97
CA ALA A 207 -9.70 15.42 14.93
C ALA A 207 -9.45 14.91 16.36
N ALA A 208 -10.20 13.88 16.80
CA ALA A 208 -10.02 13.29 18.12
C ALA A 208 -8.61 12.69 18.33
N ILE A 209 -8.02 12.10 17.29
CA ILE A 209 -6.61 11.65 17.34
C ILE A 209 -5.67 12.86 17.46
N GLY A 210 -5.92 13.92 16.69
CA GLY A 210 -5.10 15.13 16.66
C GLY A 210 -5.04 15.85 17.99
N GLU A 211 -6.18 15.91 18.71
CA GLU A 211 -6.38 16.59 20.01
C GLU A 211 -5.89 15.75 21.19
N ALA A 212 -5.72 14.43 21.01
CA ALA A 212 -5.33 13.54 22.11
C ALA A 212 -3.90 13.81 22.58
N GLU A 213 -3.69 13.91 23.90
CA GLU A 213 -2.35 13.98 24.52
C GLU A 213 -1.51 12.76 24.17
N ASN A 214 -2.14 11.57 24.18
CA ASN A 214 -1.52 10.30 23.74
C ASN A 214 -2.11 9.85 22.40
N ARG A 215 -1.60 10.39 21.30
CA ARG A 215 -2.06 10.05 19.95
C ARG A 215 -1.94 8.56 19.61
N ALA A 216 -0.90 7.88 20.07
CA ALA A 216 -0.74 6.44 19.83
C ALA A 216 -1.82 5.64 20.57
N GLY A 217 -2.11 5.99 21.82
CA GLY A 217 -3.21 5.42 22.59
C GLY A 217 -4.58 5.66 21.94
N ALA A 218 -4.82 6.87 21.45
CA ALA A 218 -6.06 7.23 20.76
C ALA A 218 -6.24 6.41 19.47
N ARG A 219 -5.21 6.28 18.63
CA ARG A 219 -5.26 5.42 17.43
C ARG A 219 -5.53 3.97 17.78
N ALA A 220 -4.86 3.42 18.79
CA ALA A 220 -5.10 2.05 19.24
C ALA A 220 -6.52 1.83 19.78
N ALA A 221 -7.07 2.80 20.50
CA ALA A 221 -8.46 2.76 20.96
C ALA A 221 -9.44 2.81 19.78
N LEU A 222 -9.19 3.70 18.81
CA LEU A 222 -10.01 3.83 17.61
C LEU A 222 -9.96 2.56 16.76
N ALA A 223 -8.80 1.96 16.53
CA ALA A 223 -8.65 0.70 15.79
C ALA A 223 -9.52 -0.41 16.39
N ARG A 224 -9.51 -0.55 17.73
CA ARG A 224 -10.36 -1.53 18.44
C ARG A 224 -11.85 -1.21 18.31
N ALA A 225 -12.21 0.05 18.46
CA ALA A 225 -13.60 0.49 18.37
C ALA A 225 -14.16 0.32 16.95
N LEU A 226 -13.38 0.63 15.92
CA LEU A 226 -13.70 0.34 14.52
C LEU A 226 -13.89 -1.15 14.29
N ALA A 227 -12.97 -1.99 14.74
CA ALA A 227 -13.07 -3.45 14.57
C ALA A 227 -14.32 -4.04 15.26
N ALA A 228 -14.82 -3.40 16.32
CA ALA A 228 -16.03 -3.78 17.01
C ALA A 228 -17.33 -3.16 16.43
N SER A 229 -17.20 -2.22 15.48
CA SER A 229 -18.35 -1.56 14.85
C SER A 229 -19.02 -2.48 13.81
N PRO A 230 -20.26 -2.18 13.38
CA PRO A 230 -20.96 -2.95 12.35
C PRO A 230 -20.22 -3.07 11.02
N THR A 231 -19.47 -2.04 10.64
CA THR A 231 -18.65 -2.01 9.42
C THR A 231 -17.27 -2.64 9.61
N GLY A 232 -16.87 -2.91 10.85
CA GLY A 232 -15.52 -3.40 11.13
C GLY A 232 -14.44 -2.45 10.63
N ARG A 233 -13.43 -3.01 9.96
CA ARG A 233 -12.31 -2.25 9.37
C ARG A 233 -12.53 -1.93 7.88
N LEU A 234 -13.75 -2.10 7.36
CA LEU A 234 -14.08 -1.67 6.00
C LEU A 234 -14.07 -0.16 5.89
N SER A 235 -13.50 0.35 4.80
CA SER A 235 -13.54 1.77 4.43
C SER A 235 -14.90 2.11 3.83
N VAL A 236 -15.75 2.74 4.64
CA VAL A 236 -17.12 3.15 4.32
C VAL A 236 -17.27 4.65 4.56
N ALA A 237 -17.64 5.39 3.53
CA ALA A 237 -17.69 6.86 3.60
C ALA A 237 -18.81 7.39 4.49
N ASP A 238 -19.99 6.80 4.42
CA ASP A 238 -21.22 7.25 5.10
C ASP A 238 -21.48 6.56 6.45
N ARG A 239 -20.51 5.83 7.01
CA ARG A 239 -20.64 5.24 8.33
C ARG A 239 -20.65 6.31 9.42
N PRO A 240 -21.35 6.10 10.53
CA PRO A 240 -21.24 6.98 11.69
C PRO A 240 -19.81 7.02 12.25
N ALA A 241 -19.39 8.18 12.74
CA ALA A 241 -18.14 8.29 13.48
C ALA A 241 -18.19 7.43 14.76
N VAL A 242 -17.08 6.77 15.06
CA VAL A 242 -16.90 6.02 16.30
C VAL A 242 -16.47 6.99 17.40
N ILE A 243 -17.24 7.06 18.47
CA ILE A 243 -16.94 7.90 19.62
C ILE A 243 -15.96 7.18 20.52
N LEU A 244 -14.80 7.77 20.76
CA LEU A 244 -13.84 7.27 21.73
C LEU A 244 -14.31 7.64 23.15
N PRO A 245 -14.18 6.73 24.10
CA PRO A 245 -14.58 6.98 25.49
C PRO A 245 -13.67 7.97 26.20
#